data_90c544ffa8f48c7a83998330cd7e5b38
#
_entry.id   90c544ffa8f48c7a83998330cd7e5b38
#
_cell.length_a   1.000
_cell.length_b   1.000
_cell.length_c   1.000
_cell.angle_alpha   90.00
_cell.angle_beta   90.00
_cell.angle_gamma   90.00
#
_symmetry.space_group_name_H-M   'P 1'
#
loop_
_entity.id
_entity.type
_entity.pdbx_description
1 polymer ?
#
loop_
_entity_poly.entity_id
_entity_poly.type
_entity_poly.pdbx_seq_one_letter_code
_entity_poly.pdbx_strand_id
1 'polypeptide(L)'
;NIARIIKTVDPQIGHLLEKNNLGFKYVYTDKETKQILMSISIGPQRLKEIKMKLDNGEISPYSLLELFEMEIRKYDIPCIMEDGIWLTDAYINGNCVYYEVTIEEELDPSAFNYSVLSEMKKELVASLRETPSLLSYKNEMTRKHINIIYVYKDNNGTEIAKIKITPTDIFQD
;
A
#
# COMPACT_ATOMS: atom_id res chain seq x y z
N ASN A 1 4.43 -14.03 -0.95
CA ASN A 1 3.89 -13.80 0.39
C ASN A 1 3.21 -15.08 0.88
N ILE A 2 3.74 -15.68 1.95
CA ILE A 2 3.23 -16.95 2.53
C ILE A 2 1.77 -16.79 2.97
N ALA A 3 1.41 -15.66 3.56
CA ALA A 3 0.04 -15.37 3.97
C ALA A 3 -0.96 -15.43 2.79
N ARG A 4 -0.53 -14.96 1.60
CA ARG A 4 -1.34 -15.05 0.38
C ARG A 4 -1.52 -16.50 -0.07
N ILE A 5 -0.46 -17.31 -0.01
CA ILE A 5 -0.55 -18.75 -0.33
C ILE A 5 -1.55 -19.43 0.59
N ILE A 6 -1.49 -19.17 1.89
CA ILE A 6 -2.41 -19.76 2.88
C ILE A 6 -3.85 -19.32 2.62
N LYS A 7 -4.09 -18.04 2.29
CA LYS A 7 -5.44 -17.54 1.98
C LYS A 7 -6.02 -18.14 0.69
N THR A 8 -5.18 -18.55 -0.26
CA THR A 8 -5.63 -19.19 -1.52
C THR A 8 -5.85 -20.70 -1.37
N VAL A 9 -5.43 -21.30 -0.26
CA VAL A 9 -5.73 -22.71 0.03
C VAL A 9 -7.24 -22.82 0.31
N ASP A 10 -7.89 -23.74 -0.39
CA ASP A 10 -9.30 -24.05 -0.17
C ASP A 10 -9.58 -24.27 1.32
N PRO A 11 -10.62 -23.64 1.89
CA PRO A 11 -10.96 -23.78 3.32
C PRO A 11 -11.10 -25.24 3.77
N GLN A 12 -11.61 -26.12 2.91
CA GLN A 12 -11.74 -27.55 3.20
C GLN A 12 -10.37 -28.22 3.34
N ILE A 13 -9.44 -27.87 2.44
CA ILE A 13 -8.05 -28.37 2.51
C ILE A 13 -7.38 -27.80 3.76
N GLY A 14 -7.57 -26.53 4.05
CA GLY A 14 -7.04 -25.89 5.25
C GLY A 14 -7.50 -26.61 6.55
N HIS A 15 -8.79 -26.93 6.63
CA HIS A 15 -9.34 -27.70 7.76
C HIS A 15 -8.78 -29.12 7.85
N LEU A 16 -8.61 -29.82 6.73
CA LEU A 16 -8.00 -31.14 6.71
C LEU A 16 -6.54 -31.14 7.17
N LEU A 17 -5.76 -30.15 6.77
CA LEU A 17 -4.38 -29.96 7.21
C LEU A 17 -4.30 -29.77 8.73
N GLU A 18 -5.15 -28.93 9.29
CA GLU A 18 -5.22 -28.68 10.72
C GLU A 18 -5.65 -29.92 11.52
N LYS A 19 -6.73 -30.55 11.09
CA LYS A 19 -7.28 -31.76 11.76
C LYS A 19 -6.27 -32.88 11.83
N ASN A 20 -5.47 -33.04 10.77
CA ASN A 20 -4.48 -34.12 10.70
C ASN A 20 -3.06 -33.69 11.11
N ASN A 21 -2.91 -32.47 11.63
CA ASN A 21 -1.62 -31.88 12.01
C ASN A 21 -0.58 -31.93 10.87
N LEU A 22 -1.01 -31.61 9.67
CA LEU A 22 -0.19 -31.63 8.45
C LEU A 22 0.24 -30.21 8.07
N GLY A 23 1.43 -30.11 7.50
CA GLY A 23 1.89 -28.92 6.80
C GLY A 23 1.72 -29.06 5.29
N PHE A 24 2.21 -28.10 4.54
CA PHE A 24 2.26 -28.20 3.09
C PHE A 24 3.60 -27.72 2.53
N LYS A 25 3.91 -28.19 1.32
CA LYS A 25 5.07 -27.75 0.56
C LYS A 25 4.62 -27.14 -0.75
N TYR A 26 5.01 -25.89 -0.98
CA TYR A 26 4.79 -25.20 -2.23
C TYR A 26 6.05 -25.26 -3.08
N VAL A 27 5.92 -25.73 -4.31
CA VAL A 27 7.06 -25.93 -5.21
C VAL A 27 6.82 -25.10 -6.48
N TYR A 28 7.74 -24.19 -6.74
CA TYR A 28 7.78 -23.43 -8.00
C TYR A 28 8.69 -24.14 -8.96
N THR A 29 8.18 -24.48 -10.13
CA THR A 29 8.95 -25.09 -11.19
C THR A 29 8.99 -24.19 -12.41
N ASP A 30 10.08 -24.21 -13.12
CA ASP A 30 10.15 -23.65 -14.46
C ASP A 30 9.14 -24.34 -15.39
N LYS A 31 8.41 -23.55 -16.16
CA LYS A 31 7.32 -24.08 -17.00
C LYS A 31 7.81 -24.99 -18.12
N GLU A 32 9.00 -24.68 -18.67
CA GLU A 32 9.57 -25.38 -19.83
C GLU A 32 10.47 -26.52 -19.41
N THR A 33 11.45 -26.23 -18.53
CA THR A 33 12.46 -27.21 -18.11
C THR A 33 12.01 -28.13 -16.98
N LYS A 34 10.89 -27.80 -16.29
CA LYS A 34 10.38 -28.49 -15.11
C LYS A 34 11.35 -28.49 -13.92
N GLN A 35 12.43 -27.72 -13.97
CA GLN A 35 13.35 -27.57 -12.88
C GLN A 35 12.69 -26.85 -11.69
N ILE A 36 13.01 -27.28 -10.50
CA ILE A 36 12.53 -26.62 -9.26
C ILE A 36 13.32 -25.32 -9.08
N LEU A 37 12.63 -24.19 -9.22
CA LEU A 37 13.18 -22.86 -9.00
C LEU A 37 13.23 -22.52 -7.51
N MET A 38 12.19 -22.89 -6.76
CA MET A 38 12.09 -22.63 -5.33
C MET A 38 11.11 -23.61 -4.69
N SER A 39 11.34 -23.96 -3.42
CA SER A 39 10.34 -24.64 -2.62
C SER A 39 10.20 -23.99 -1.25
N ILE A 40 8.95 -23.89 -0.78
CA ILE A 40 8.60 -23.36 0.53
C ILE A 40 7.87 -24.45 1.28
N SER A 41 8.42 -24.87 2.42
CA SER A 41 7.76 -25.83 3.31
C SER A 41 7.22 -25.11 4.54
N ILE A 42 5.96 -25.36 4.87
CA ILE A 42 5.27 -24.78 6.02
C ILE A 42 4.79 -25.94 6.88
N GLY A 43 5.42 -26.11 8.04
CA GLY A 43 5.01 -27.12 9.01
C GLY A 43 3.67 -26.77 9.68
N PRO A 44 3.01 -27.76 10.31
CA PRO A 44 1.66 -27.58 10.85
C PRO A 44 1.59 -26.47 11.91
N GLN A 45 2.60 -26.36 12.75
CA GLN A 45 2.65 -25.34 13.81
C GLN A 45 2.75 -23.93 13.22
N ARG A 46 3.60 -23.77 12.22
CA ARG A 46 3.78 -22.50 11.52
C ARG A 46 2.53 -22.11 10.71
N LEU A 47 1.83 -23.09 10.15
CA LEU A 47 0.56 -22.88 9.46
C LEU A 47 -0.50 -22.31 10.42
N LYS A 48 -0.64 -22.90 11.61
CA LYS A 48 -1.58 -22.40 12.63
C LYS A 48 -1.25 -20.99 13.09
N GLU A 49 0.02 -20.68 13.35
CA GLU A 49 0.47 -19.33 13.73
C GLU A 49 0.13 -18.28 12.66
N ILE A 50 0.41 -18.58 11.40
CA ILE A 50 0.16 -17.64 10.30
C ILE A 50 -1.34 -17.45 10.11
N LYS A 51 -2.13 -18.53 10.19
CA LYS A 51 -3.58 -18.45 10.08
C LYS A 51 -4.18 -17.61 11.20
N MET A 52 -3.77 -17.85 12.45
CA MET A 52 -4.21 -17.05 13.59
C MET A 52 -3.88 -15.56 13.40
N LYS A 53 -2.69 -15.24 12.90
CA LYS A 53 -2.29 -13.86 12.62
C LYS A 53 -3.08 -13.22 11.48
N LEU A 54 -3.46 -14.01 10.46
CA LEU A 54 -4.36 -13.55 9.39
C LEU A 54 -5.76 -13.27 9.92
N ASP A 55 -6.31 -14.21 10.72
CA ASP A 55 -7.66 -14.11 11.27
C ASP A 55 -7.79 -12.93 12.26
N ASN A 56 -6.71 -12.66 13.01
CA ASN A 56 -6.63 -11.50 13.92
C ASN A 56 -6.24 -10.18 13.23
N GLY A 57 -5.99 -10.20 11.93
CA GLY A 57 -5.57 -9.00 11.19
C GLY A 57 -4.14 -8.51 11.47
N GLU A 58 -3.32 -9.30 12.18
CA GLU A 58 -1.92 -8.95 12.49
C GLU A 58 -1.01 -8.99 11.26
N ILE A 59 -1.37 -9.76 10.26
CA ILE A 59 -0.68 -9.83 8.97
C ILE A 59 -1.70 -9.76 7.83
N SER A 60 -1.31 -9.19 6.71
CA SER A 60 -2.13 -9.14 5.51
C SER A 60 -1.59 -10.05 4.42
N PRO A 61 -2.47 -10.69 3.63
CA PRO A 61 -2.09 -11.44 2.44
C PRO A 61 -1.67 -10.52 1.28
N TYR A 62 -2.00 -9.24 1.37
CA TYR A 62 -1.71 -8.23 0.36
C TYR A 62 -0.43 -7.47 0.70
N SER A 63 0.30 -7.03 -0.30
CA SER A 63 1.36 -6.04 -0.14
C SER A 63 0.75 -4.65 0.07
N LEU A 64 1.55 -3.71 0.58
CA LEU A 64 1.08 -2.33 0.76
C LEU A 64 0.62 -1.69 -0.56
N LEU A 65 1.35 -1.92 -1.65
CA LEU A 65 0.96 -1.38 -2.96
C LEU A 65 -0.35 -1.99 -3.47
N GLU A 66 -0.57 -3.30 -3.28
CA GLU A 66 -1.86 -3.92 -3.62
C GLU A 66 -3.01 -3.33 -2.80
N LEU A 67 -2.78 -2.98 -1.54
CA LEU A 67 -3.80 -2.30 -0.73
C LEU A 67 -4.07 -0.88 -1.21
N PHE A 68 -3.05 -0.11 -1.56
CA PHE A 68 -3.24 1.19 -2.18
C PHE A 68 -4.02 1.09 -3.49
N GLU A 69 -3.68 0.12 -4.35
CA GLU A 69 -4.41 -0.11 -5.60
C GLU A 69 -5.89 -0.45 -5.35
N MET A 70 -6.16 -1.31 -4.35
CA MET A 70 -7.53 -1.65 -3.95
C MET A 70 -8.27 -0.44 -3.38
N GLU A 71 -7.60 0.42 -2.64
CA GLU A 71 -8.18 1.64 -2.07
C GLU A 71 -8.49 2.66 -3.16
N ILE A 72 -7.54 2.93 -4.05
CA ILE A 72 -7.72 3.83 -5.20
C ILE A 72 -8.94 3.43 -6.04
N ARG A 73 -9.13 2.12 -6.28
CA ARG A 73 -10.27 1.62 -7.06
C ARG A 73 -11.64 1.83 -6.40
N LYS A 74 -11.68 2.19 -5.11
CA LYS A 74 -12.95 2.50 -4.42
C LYS A 74 -13.40 3.94 -4.68
N TYR A 75 -12.49 4.83 -5.05
CA TYR A 75 -12.83 6.20 -5.37
C TYR A 75 -13.42 6.28 -6.78
N ASP A 76 -14.51 7.01 -6.90
CA ASP A 76 -15.10 7.39 -8.19
C ASP A 76 -14.40 8.68 -8.64
N ILE A 77 -13.20 8.52 -9.19
CA ILE A 77 -12.34 9.63 -9.60
C ILE A 77 -12.82 10.18 -10.97
N PRO A 78 -12.97 11.51 -11.13
CA PRO A 78 -12.64 12.56 -10.15
C PRO A 78 -13.69 12.70 -9.05
N CYS A 79 -13.24 12.99 -7.82
CA CYS A 79 -14.13 13.21 -6.68
C CYS A 79 -13.72 14.46 -5.87
N ILE A 80 -14.72 15.11 -5.26
CA ILE A 80 -14.50 16.26 -4.40
C ILE A 80 -13.87 15.78 -3.08
N MET A 81 -12.77 16.39 -2.70
CA MET A 81 -12.14 16.22 -1.38
C MET A 81 -12.62 17.30 -0.40
N GLU A 82 -12.61 18.54 -0.84
CA GLU A 82 -13.11 19.73 -0.15
C GLU A 82 -13.64 20.72 -1.19
N ASP A 83 -14.29 21.81 -0.74
CA ASP A 83 -14.81 22.83 -1.65
C ASP A 83 -13.69 23.43 -2.53
N GLY A 84 -13.84 23.30 -3.83
CA GLY A 84 -12.83 23.74 -4.81
C GLY A 84 -11.58 22.84 -4.91
N ILE A 85 -11.52 21.70 -4.21
CA ILE A 85 -10.38 20.76 -4.24
C ILE A 85 -10.84 19.37 -4.68
N TRP A 86 -10.28 18.90 -5.77
CA TRP A 86 -10.64 17.64 -6.39
C TRP A 86 -9.48 16.64 -6.42
N LEU A 87 -9.74 15.39 -6.06
CA LEU A 87 -8.86 14.29 -6.45
C LEU A 87 -9.19 13.93 -7.90
N THR A 88 -8.31 14.29 -8.82
CA THR A 88 -8.52 14.13 -10.26
C THR A 88 -7.89 12.88 -10.84
N ASP A 89 -6.86 12.33 -10.20
CA ASP A 89 -6.28 11.03 -10.55
C ASP A 89 -5.57 10.41 -9.32
N ALA A 90 -5.48 9.07 -9.31
CA ALA A 90 -4.67 8.34 -8.35
C ALA A 90 -4.15 7.05 -8.99
N TYR A 91 -2.84 6.83 -8.91
CA TYR A 91 -2.21 5.68 -9.56
C TYR A 91 -0.92 5.26 -8.87
N ILE A 92 -0.44 4.06 -9.21
CA ILE A 92 0.84 3.52 -8.74
C ILE A 92 1.81 3.46 -9.91
N ASN A 93 3.00 4.01 -9.70
CA ASN A 93 4.10 3.90 -10.66
C ASN A 93 5.38 3.46 -9.91
N GLY A 94 5.84 2.24 -10.20
CA GLY A 94 6.95 1.61 -9.51
C GLY A 94 6.66 1.44 -8.01
N ASN A 95 7.44 2.08 -7.17
CA ASN A 95 7.27 2.10 -5.72
C ASN A 95 6.69 3.43 -5.19
N CYS A 96 6.02 4.17 -6.05
CA CYS A 96 5.38 5.43 -5.68
C CYS A 96 3.87 5.36 -5.91
N VAL A 97 3.12 5.86 -4.93
CA VAL A 97 1.68 6.10 -5.01
C VAL A 97 1.46 7.57 -5.28
N TYR A 98 0.78 7.89 -6.35
CA TYR A 98 0.49 9.26 -6.78
C TYR A 98 -0.97 9.61 -6.52
N TYR A 99 -1.19 10.80 -6.00
CA TYR A 99 -2.48 11.46 -5.90
C TYR A 99 -2.39 12.80 -6.62
N GLU A 100 -3.17 12.98 -7.68
CA GLU A 100 -3.25 14.25 -8.42
C GLU A 100 -4.47 15.02 -7.91
N VAL A 101 -4.20 16.22 -7.41
CA VAL A 101 -5.19 17.09 -6.80
C VAL A 101 -5.29 18.37 -7.63
N THR A 102 -6.49 18.70 -8.09
CA THR A 102 -6.75 19.94 -8.81
C THR A 102 -7.45 20.92 -7.89
N ILE A 103 -6.96 22.16 -7.87
CA ILE A 103 -7.55 23.29 -7.16
C ILE A 103 -8.26 24.16 -8.21
N GLU A 104 -9.55 24.41 -7.99
CA GLU A 104 -10.38 25.15 -8.97
C GLU A 104 -10.00 26.64 -9.10
N GLU A 105 -9.34 27.19 -8.09
CA GLU A 105 -8.87 28.57 -8.13
C GLU A 105 -7.61 28.70 -9.00
N GLU A 106 -7.49 29.84 -9.67
CA GLU A 106 -6.25 30.23 -10.32
C GLU A 106 -5.26 30.72 -9.25
N LEU A 107 -4.26 29.92 -8.98
CA LEU A 107 -3.29 30.17 -7.93
C LEU A 107 -1.96 30.63 -8.54
N ASP A 108 -1.37 31.67 -7.93
CA ASP A 108 0.00 32.06 -8.25
C ASP A 108 0.96 30.97 -7.75
N PRO A 109 1.72 30.29 -8.62
CA PRO A 109 2.70 29.28 -8.21
C PRO A 109 3.70 29.79 -7.16
N SER A 110 3.98 31.10 -7.13
CA SER A 110 4.87 31.72 -6.13
C SER A 110 4.31 31.67 -4.71
N ALA A 111 2.99 31.50 -4.53
CA ALA A 111 2.35 31.30 -3.23
C ALA A 111 2.78 29.97 -2.58
N PHE A 112 3.16 28.96 -3.36
CA PHE A 112 3.65 27.67 -2.90
C PHE A 112 5.15 27.71 -2.61
N ASN A 113 5.58 28.67 -1.81
CA ASN A 113 6.96 28.76 -1.35
C ASN A 113 7.32 27.61 -0.38
N TYR A 114 8.61 27.51 -0.06
CA TYR A 114 9.15 26.44 0.81
C TYR A 114 8.41 26.32 2.15
N SER A 115 8.03 27.43 2.77
CA SER A 115 7.34 27.44 4.07
C SER A 115 5.96 26.80 3.96
N VAL A 116 5.18 27.18 2.95
CA VAL A 116 3.84 26.63 2.67
C VAL A 116 3.93 25.14 2.36
N LEU A 117 4.82 24.74 1.46
CA LEU A 117 5.01 23.31 1.12
C LEU A 117 5.47 22.48 2.32
N SER A 118 6.30 23.04 3.20
CA SER A 118 6.73 22.37 4.42
C SER A 118 5.58 22.16 5.40
N GLU A 119 4.67 23.14 5.53
CA GLU A 119 3.51 23.04 6.41
C GLU A 119 2.50 22.01 5.85
N MET A 120 2.16 22.11 4.57
CA MET A 120 1.32 21.11 3.88
C MET A 120 1.88 19.69 4.06
N LYS A 121 3.19 19.53 3.91
CA LYS A 121 3.84 18.22 4.12
C LYS A 121 3.65 17.72 5.54
N LYS A 122 3.78 18.57 6.55
CA LYS A 122 3.59 18.18 7.95
C LYS A 122 2.15 17.71 8.21
N GLU A 123 1.16 18.42 7.69
CA GLU A 123 -0.25 18.05 7.84
C GLU A 123 -0.55 16.69 7.18
N LEU A 124 -0.07 16.49 5.96
CA LEU A 124 -0.20 15.21 5.25
C LEU A 124 0.48 14.06 6.02
N VAL A 125 1.67 14.29 6.55
CA VAL A 125 2.39 13.30 7.36
C VAL A 125 1.64 13.01 8.65
N ALA A 126 1.06 14.02 9.32
CA ALA A 126 0.26 13.83 10.53
C ALA A 126 -0.97 12.94 10.24
N SER A 127 -1.70 13.22 9.18
CA SER A 127 -2.85 12.41 8.74
C SER A 127 -2.45 10.96 8.43
N LEU A 128 -1.31 10.75 7.76
CA LEU A 128 -0.82 9.40 7.44
C LEU A 128 -0.41 8.64 8.71
N ARG A 129 0.16 9.31 9.71
CA ARG A 129 0.53 8.72 11.02
C ARG A 129 -0.70 8.25 11.79
N GLU A 130 -1.85 8.87 11.61
CA GLU A 130 -3.12 8.48 12.23
C GLU A 130 -3.81 7.30 11.52
N THR A 131 -3.23 6.79 10.43
CA THR A 131 -3.80 5.67 9.68
C THR A 131 -3.27 4.32 10.20
N PRO A 132 -4.04 3.58 11.03
CA PRO A 132 -3.56 2.36 11.70
C PRO A 132 -3.09 1.27 10.73
N SER A 133 -3.77 1.15 9.58
CA SER A 133 -3.41 0.19 8.55
C SER A 133 -2.01 0.48 7.98
N LEU A 134 -1.64 1.75 7.81
CA LEU A 134 -0.34 2.12 7.29
C LEU A 134 0.79 1.80 8.28
N LEU A 135 0.54 1.96 9.57
CA LEU A 135 1.50 1.64 10.63
C LEU A 135 1.91 0.16 10.61
N SER A 136 0.98 -0.74 10.31
CA SER A 136 1.26 -2.18 10.21
C SER A 136 2.21 -2.53 9.05
N TYR A 137 2.35 -1.64 8.07
CA TYR A 137 3.22 -1.81 6.90
C TYR A 137 4.54 -1.04 6.97
N LYS A 138 4.88 -0.46 8.13
CA LYS A 138 6.14 0.28 8.34
C LYS A 138 7.37 -0.43 7.74
N ASN A 139 7.55 -1.71 8.08
CA ASN A 139 8.70 -2.50 7.61
C ASN A 139 8.71 -2.71 6.10
N GLU A 140 7.55 -2.92 5.49
CA GLU A 140 7.44 -3.09 4.06
C GLU A 140 7.70 -1.77 3.33
N MET A 141 7.07 -0.69 3.78
CA MET A 141 7.21 0.64 3.22
C MET A 141 8.67 1.11 3.25
N THR A 142 9.34 0.92 4.39
CA THR A 142 10.76 1.28 4.57
C THR A 142 11.67 0.44 3.67
N ARG A 143 11.51 -0.88 3.67
CA ARG A 143 12.38 -1.79 2.90
C ARG A 143 12.24 -1.61 1.40
N LYS A 144 11.03 -1.35 0.91
CA LYS A 144 10.75 -1.16 -0.52
C LYS A 144 10.83 0.30 -0.96
N HIS A 145 11.13 1.22 -0.05
CA HIS A 145 11.16 2.66 -0.31
C HIS A 145 9.87 3.16 -0.99
N ILE A 146 8.71 2.70 -0.47
CA ILE A 146 7.42 3.12 -1.00
C ILE A 146 7.17 4.56 -0.57
N ASN A 147 7.00 5.45 -1.54
CA ASN A 147 6.74 6.87 -1.33
C ASN A 147 5.29 7.21 -1.70
N ILE A 148 4.75 8.25 -1.06
CA ILE A 148 3.47 8.84 -1.43
C ILE A 148 3.76 10.22 -2.01
N ILE A 149 3.16 10.52 -3.16
CA ILE A 149 3.42 11.76 -3.90
C ILE A 149 2.09 12.44 -4.18
N TYR A 150 1.95 13.66 -3.67
CA TYR A 150 0.82 14.53 -3.99
C TYR A 150 1.29 15.53 -5.05
N VAL A 151 0.55 15.60 -6.15
CA VAL A 151 0.77 16.54 -7.25
C VAL A 151 -0.40 17.48 -7.29
N TYR A 152 -0.18 18.75 -6.97
CA TYR A 152 -1.20 19.79 -7.00
C TYR A 152 -1.14 20.49 -8.33
N LYS A 153 -2.29 20.66 -8.95
CA LYS A 153 -2.48 21.33 -10.23
C LYS A 153 -3.50 22.46 -10.09
N ASP A 154 -3.38 23.49 -10.91
CA ASP A 154 -4.41 24.49 -11.08
C ASP A 154 -5.54 23.99 -12.00
N ASN A 155 -6.56 24.80 -12.19
CA ASN A 155 -7.70 24.52 -13.07
C ASN A 155 -7.31 24.37 -14.56
N ASN A 156 -6.10 24.80 -14.96
CA ASN A 156 -5.57 24.65 -16.30
C ASN A 156 -4.73 23.35 -16.45
N GLY A 157 -4.58 22.58 -15.37
CA GLY A 157 -3.77 21.37 -15.32
C GLY A 157 -2.27 21.62 -15.15
N THR A 158 -1.86 22.86 -14.84
CA THR A 158 -0.46 23.20 -14.58
C THR A 158 -0.05 22.72 -13.19
N GLU A 159 1.06 22.00 -13.07
CA GLU A 159 1.63 21.60 -11.77
C GLU A 159 2.09 22.84 -11.00
N ILE A 160 1.46 23.10 -9.86
CA ILE A 160 1.78 24.23 -8.97
C ILE A 160 2.60 23.80 -7.77
N ALA A 161 2.45 22.55 -7.33
CA ALA A 161 3.20 22.00 -6.22
C ALA A 161 3.34 20.49 -6.32
N LYS A 162 4.42 19.97 -5.75
CA LYS A 162 4.65 18.52 -5.61
C LYS A 162 5.24 18.21 -4.25
N ILE A 163 4.56 17.37 -3.49
CA ILE A 163 4.97 16.96 -2.15
C ILE A 163 5.27 15.48 -2.16
N LYS A 164 6.51 15.12 -1.87
CA LYS A 164 6.93 13.74 -1.69
C LYS A 164 7.03 13.41 -0.21
N ILE A 165 6.33 12.37 0.20
CA ILE A 165 6.37 11.81 1.54
C ILE A 165 7.07 10.45 1.47
N THR A 166 8.12 10.32 2.26
CA THR A 166 8.94 9.10 2.34
C THR A 166 8.61 8.31 3.61
N PRO A 167 9.00 7.04 3.70
CA PRO A 167 8.86 6.27 4.94
C PRO A 167 9.53 6.95 6.14
N THR A 168 10.64 7.64 5.90
CA THR A 168 11.36 8.40 6.94
C THR A 168 10.50 9.54 7.52
N ASP A 169 9.78 10.26 6.65
CA ASP A 169 8.89 11.34 7.07
C ASP A 169 7.75 10.83 7.98
N ILE A 170 7.27 9.61 7.74
CA ILE A 170 6.13 9.04 8.48
C ILE A 170 6.60 8.39 9.80
N PHE A 171 7.71 7.67 9.79
CA PHE A 171 8.08 6.73 10.85
C PHE A 171 9.29 7.13 11.69
N GLN A 172 9.96 8.22 11.36
CA GLN A 172 11.03 8.80 12.19
C GLN A 172 10.53 10.10 12.81
N ASP A 173 10.83 10.28 14.11
CA ASP A 173 10.62 11.52 14.86
C ASP A 173 11.71 12.53 14.54
#